data_f0bf32ea70632a2e5a4d3a1eff90da09
#
_entry.id   f0bf32ea70632a2e5a4d3a1eff90da09
#
_cell.length_a   1.000
_cell.length_b   1.000
_cell.length_c   1.000
_cell.angle_alpha   90.00
_cell.angle_beta   90.00
_cell.angle_gamma   90.00
#
_symmetry.space_group_name_H-M   'P 1'
#
loop_
_entity.id
_entity.type
_entity.pdbx_description
1 polymer ?
#
loop_
_entity_poly.entity_id
_entity_poly.type
_entity_poly.pdbx_seq_one_letter_code
_entity_poly.pdbx_strand_id
1 'polypeptide(L)'
;MNEKPGNYRWVICALVFFATTVNYLDRAVISLLKSTLTKDFKWDDADYANIEIAFKVAYSIGLLFAGRLIDKLGTKMGYFFSTFLWSVSAVFHALVSSTLGFGVVRSALGLSEAGNFPSAIKTVAEWFPKKERALATGIFNSGANIGAIIAPLTVPFIAAAWGWRWAFVITGSIGFIWMVLWLIFYEIPARQKRLRKTELDYINSDADEQEKTDKLTDGAKVSWRKLLGYKQTWAFSIGKFLTDPIWWFYLFWLPDFLESQYGLKGTAIAMPVALVYTISTFGSIYGGYLPKSLIEKNWSVFKARKTSMLIYAFAVVPIIFAQILGSVNMWLAVIIIGLAASAHQAWSANIFTTVSDMFPKKTVGAVTGIGGMFGSIGSVFLSLFVQKNLFVHYRAIHQIETAYYIMFFVCGGAYLLAWCIMHFMIPKMKPVDL
;
A
#
# COMPACT_ATOMS: atom_id res chain seq x y z
N MET A 1 15.68 -21.41 -31.81
CA MET A 1 16.20 -21.25 -30.41
C MET A 1 15.31 -20.22 -29.72
N ASN A 2 14.56 -20.62 -28.70
CA ASN A 2 13.76 -19.64 -27.92
C ASN A 2 14.75 -18.85 -27.05
N GLU A 3 15.16 -17.68 -27.51
CA GLU A 3 15.93 -16.76 -26.66
C GLU A 3 15.11 -16.42 -25.42
N LYS A 4 15.73 -16.50 -24.24
CA LYS A 4 15.08 -16.10 -22.98
C LYS A 4 14.72 -14.61 -23.05
N PRO A 5 13.52 -14.20 -22.59
CA PRO A 5 13.15 -12.79 -22.55
C PRO A 5 14.17 -12.01 -21.71
N GLY A 6 14.43 -10.76 -22.09
CA GLY A 6 15.27 -9.86 -21.31
C GLY A 6 14.70 -9.59 -19.90
N ASN A 7 15.42 -8.82 -19.10
CA ASN A 7 15.06 -8.52 -17.70
C ASN A 7 14.84 -7.01 -17.43
N TYR A 8 14.68 -6.21 -18.49
CA TYR A 8 14.57 -4.75 -18.30
C TYR A 8 13.30 -4.34 -17.53
N ARG A 9 12.21 -5.11 -17.64
CA ARG A 9 11.00 -4.91 -16.84
C ARG A 9 11.25 -4.91 -15.34
N TRP A 10 12.25 -5.67 -14.87
CA TRP A 10 12.61 -5.71 -13.45
C TRP A 10 13.37 -4.45 -13.01
N VAL A 11 14.06 -3.75 -13.91
CA VAL A 11 14.63 -2.41 -13.64
C VAL A 11 13.49 -1.42 -13.37
N ILE A 12 12.41 -1.49 -14.16
CA ILE A 12 11.22 -0.65 -13.94
C ILE A 12 10.54 -1.01 -12.62
N CYS A 13 10.43 -2.31 -12.28
CA CYS A 13 9.91 -2.76 -11.00
C CYS A 13 10.75 -2.22 -9.83
N ALA A 14 12.07 -2.23 -9.94
CA ALA A 14 12.99 -1.67 -8.93
C ALA A 14 12.79 -0.14 -8.74
N LEU A 15 12.53 0.59 -9.82
CA LEU A 15 12.19 2.02 -9.73
C LEU A 15 10.87 2.24 -8.98
N VAL A 16 9.85 1.42 -9.25
CA VAL A 16 8.56 1.50 -8.55
C VAL A 16 8.70 1.11 -7.07
N PHE A 17 9.49 0.10 -6.77
CA PHE A 17 9.87 -0.28 -5.40
C PHE A 17 10.56 0.88 -4.68
N PHE A 18 11.54 1.52 -5.31
CA PHE A 18 12.25 2.66 -4.74
C PHE A 18 11.32 3.85 -4.48
N ALA A 19 10.42 4.19 -5.42
CA ALA A 19 9.40 5.23 -5.20
C ALA A 19 8.53 4.94 -3.98
N THR A 20 8.07 3.69 -3.84
CA THR A 20 7.24 3.28 -2.71
C THR A 20 8.02 3.33 -1.38
N THR A 21 9.31 2.96 -1.41
CA THR A 21 10.20 3.08 -0.24
C THR A 21 10.34 4.53 0.21
N VAL A 22 10.62 5.46 -0.71
CA VAL A 22 10.73 6.90 -0.41
C VAL A 22 9.40 7.45 0.11
N ASN A 23 8.29 7.11 -0.54
CA ASN A 23 6.95 7.54 -0.14
C ASN A 23 6.64 7.18 1.34
N TYR A 24 6.95 5.96 1.77
CA TYR A 24 6.72 5.52 3.16
C TYR A 24 7.76 6.06 4.13
N LEU A 25 8.98 6.30 3.68
CA LEU A 25 10.01 6.99 4.45
C LEU A 25 9.54 8.42 4.80
N ASP A 26 9.13 9.22 3.80
CA ASP A 26 8.67 10.60 3.98
C ASP A 26 7.44 10.67 4.90
N ARG A 27 6.54 9.71 4.77
CA ARG A 27 5.35 9.59 5.62
C ARG A 27 5.70 9.38 7.10
N ALA A 28 6.74 8.61 7.39
CA ALA A 28 7.14 8.25 8.75
C ALA A 28 7.91 9.35 9.49
N VAL A 29 8.51 10.33 8.80
CA VAL A 29 9.39 11.35 9.43
C VAL A 29 8.70 12.08 10.58
N ILE A 30 7.46 12.57 10.37
CA ILE A 30 6.77 13.37 11.39
C ILE A 30 6.47 12.57 12.66
N SER A 31 6.12 11.28 12.54
CA SER A 31 5.83 10.44 13.70
C SER A 31 7.08 10.17 14.54
N LEU A 32 8.22 10.00 13.89
CA LEU A 32 9.52 9.80 14.56
C LEU A 32 10.02 11.07 15.24
N LEU A 33 9.62 12.24 14.74
CA LEU A 33 9.97 13.54 15.28
C LEU A 33 8.91 14.12 16.22
N LYS A 34 7.81 13.40 16.49
CA LYS A 34 6.67 13.88 17.31
C LYS A 34 7.14 14.53 18.62
N SER A 35 7.98 13.86 19.40
CA SER A 35 8.44 14.36 20.70
C SER A 35 9.26 15.64 20.58
N THR A 36 10.08 15.77 19.54
CA THR A 36 10.87 16.98 19.28
C THR A 36 9.98 18.14 18.87
N LEU A 37 9.07 17.91 17.91
CA LEU A 37 8.14 18.92 17.39
C LEU A 37 7.16 19.37 18.48
N THR A 38 6.67 18.46 19.34
CA THR A 38 5.82 18.78 20.48
C THR A 38 6.52 19.74 21.45
N LYS A 39 7.81 19.57 21.71
CA LYS A 39 8.59 20.49 22.55
C LYS A 39 8.80 21.85 21.87
N ASP A 40 9.18 21.85 20.58
CA ASP A 40 9.52 23.08 19.86
C ASP A 40 8.29 23.96 19.60
N PHE A 41 7.14 23.36 19.29
CA PHE A 41 5.91 24.06 18.93
C PHE A 41 4.86 24.07 20.06
N LYS A 42 5.15 23.49 21.21
CA LYS A 42 4.23 23.33 22.35
C LYS A 42 2.91 22.66 21.95
N TRP A 43 2.98 21.65 21.08
CA TRP A 43 1.81 20.90 20.66
C TRP A 43 1.26 20.06 21.81
N ASP A 44 -0.04 19.95 21.87
CA ASP A 44 -0.71 18.88 22.60
C ASP A 44 -0.97 17.66 21.69
N ASP A 45 -1.55 16.60 22.25
CA ASP A 45 -1.89 15.41 21.48
C ASP A 45 -2.99 15.66 20.44
N ALA A 46 -3.86 16.67 20.65
CA ALA A 46 -4.89 17.04 19.71
C ALA A 46 -4.31 17.74 18.48
N ASP A 47 -3.32 18.62 18.64
CA ASP A 47 -2.60 19.27 17.55
C ASP A 47 -1.96 18.25 16.63
N TYR A 48 -1.23 17.31 17.19
CA TYR A 48 -0.61 16.24 16.40
C TYR A 48 -1.65 15.37 15.69
N ALA A 49 -2.72 14.98 16.40
CA ALA A 49 -3.80 14.20 15.81
C ALA A 49 -4.49 14.94 14.66
N ASN A 50 -4.71 16.26 14.78
CA ASN A 50 -5.29 17.07 13.71
C ASN A 50 -4.41 17.13 12.47
N ILE A 51 -3.09 17.25 12.63
CA ILE A 51 -2.12 17.21 11.53
C ILE A 51 -2.17 15.84 10.81
N GLU A 52 -2.23 14.74 11.55
CA GLU A 52 -2.34 13.39 10.98
C GLU A 52 -3.69 13.14 10.29
N ILE A 53 -4.80 13.66 10.85
CA ILE A 53 -6.13 13.59 10.24
C ILE A 53 -6.15 14.39 8.93
N ALA A 54 -5.55 15.58 8.91
CA ALA A 54 -5.45 16.41 7.71
C ALA A 54 -4.75 15.66 6.57
N PHE A 55 -3.64 14.95 6.86
CA PHE A 55 -2.98 14.07 5.89
C PHE A 55 -3.93 12.98 5.37
N LYS A 56 -4.58 12.23 6.27
CA LYS A 56 -5.42 11.08 5.91
C LYS A 56 -6.62 11.49 5.06
N VAL A 57 -7.26 12.61 5.40
CA VAL A 57 -8.39 13.15 4.63
C VAL A 57 -7.92 13.59 3.24
N ALA A 58 -6.83 14.36 3.18
CA ALA A 58 -6.24 14.80 1.92
C ALA A 58 -5.79 13.62 1.05
N TYR A 59 -5.16 12.61 1.63
CA TYR A 59 -4.76 11.38 0.93
C TYR A 59 -5.98 10.62 0.36
N SER A 60 -7.06 10.51 1.13
CA SER A 60 -8.30 9.85 0.67
C SER A 60 -8.92 10.56 -0.53
N ILE A 61 -8.97 11.90 -0.48
CA ILE A 61 -9.42 12.75 -1.59
C ILE A 61 -8.46 12.61 -2.77
N GLY A 62 -7.16 12.66 -2.49
CA GLY A 62 -6.11 12.50 -3.49
C GLY A 62 -6.22 11.21 -4.27
N LEU A 63 -6.47 10.07 -3.62
CA LEU A 63 -6.65 8.76 -4.26
C LEU A 63 -7.75 8.77 -5.31
N LEU A 64 -8.85 9.47 -5.06
CA LEU A 64 -9.95 9.57 -6.00
C LEU A 64 -9.53 10.26 -7.31
N PHE A 65 -8.79 11.37 -7.20
CA PHE A 65 -8.40 12.19 -8.35
C PHE A 65 -7.09 11.74 -9.01
N ALA A 66 -6.12 11.29 -8.22
CA ALA A 66 -4.79 10.92 -8.69
C ALA A 66 -4.83 9.82 -9.75
N GLY A 67 -5.61 8.75 -9.53
CA GLY A 67 -5.72 7.67 -10.48
C GLY A 67 -6.18 8.12 -11.87
N ARG A 68 -7.19 9.00 -11.93
CA ARG A 68 -7.69 9.55 -13.19
C ARG A 68 -6.70 10.55 -13.83
N LEU A 69 -6.02 11.33 -13.02
CA LEU A 69 -4.98 12.24 -13.50
C LEU A 69 -3.85 11.47 -14.16
N ILE A 70 -3.42 10.36 -13.55
CA ILE A 70 -2.39 9.47 -14.09
C ILE A 70 -2.86 8.79 -15.38
N ASP A 71 -4.12 8.37 -15.46
CA ASP A 71 -4.68 7.82 -16.69
C ASP A 71 -4.71 8.86 -17.83
N LYS A 72 -4.97 10.13 -17.51
CA LYS A 72 -5.01 11.22 -18.48
C LYS A 72 -3.61 11.69 -18.93
N LEU A 73 -2.68 11.84 -17.99
CA LEU A 73 -1.30 12.32 -18.26
C LEU A 73 -0.38 11.22 -18.81
N GLY A 74 -0.79 9.95 -18.65
CA GLY A 74 0.07 8.80 -18.87
C GLY A 74 0.96 8.53 -17.67
N THR A 75 1.44 7.30 -17.57
CA THR A 75 2.19 6.79 -16.41
C THR A 75 3.47 7.58 -16.16
N LYS A 76 4.23 7.90 -17.22
CA LYS A 76 5.51 8.63 -17.11
C LYS A 76 5.37 9.95 -16.39
N MET A 77 4.50 10.82 -16.93
CA MET A 77 4.34 12.19 -16.41
C MET A 77 3.47 12.22 -15.17
N GLY A 78 2.45 11.36 -15.08
CA GLY A 78 1.59 11.27 -13.90
C GLY A 78 2.38 10.90 -12.65
N TYR A 79 3.25 9.89 -12.74
CA TYR A 79 4.10 9.49 -11.62
C TYR A 79 5.16 10.55 -11.30
N PHE A 80 5.79 11.14 -12.34
CA PHE A 80 6.75 12.23 -12.16
C PHE A 80 6.15 13.42 -11.40
N PHE A 81 4.99 13.92 -11.82
CA PHE A 81 4.36 15.07 -11.14
C PHE A 81 3.90 14.72 -9.73
N SER A 82 3.38 13.52 -9.50
CA SER A 82 3.04 13.05 -8.16
C SER A 82 4.27 13.08 -7.25
N THR A 83 5.38 12.49 -7.70
CA THR A 83 6.64 12.45 -6.93
C THR A 83 7.20 13.86 -6.71
N PHE A 84 7.16 14.72 -7.71
CA PHE A 84 7.61 16.11 -7.58
C PHE A 84 6.84 16.84 -6.48
N LEU A 85 5.52 16.77 -6.51
CA LEU A 85 4.67 17.46 -5.54
C LEU A 85 4.84 16.91 -4.13
N TRP A 86 4.96 15.57 -3.96
CA TRP A 86 5.18 15.04 -2.61
C TRP A 86 6.58 15.37 -2.08
N SER A 87 7.62 15.30 -2.92
CA SER A 87 8.99 15.66 -2.50
C SER A 87 9.10 17.12 -2.10
N VAL A 88 8.49 18.02 -2.89
CA VAL A 88 8.37 19.43 -2.53
C VAL A 88 7.64 19.59 -1.20
N SER A 89 6.48 18.94 -1.03
CA SER A 89 5.72 18.99 0.23
C SER A 89 6.51 18.44 1.40
N ALA A 90 7.26 17.33 1.22
CA ALA A 90 8.12 16.77 2.26
C ALA A 90 9.19 17.78 2.70
N VAL A 91 9.90 18.40 1.77
CA VAL A 91 10.92 19.42 2.06
C VAL A 91 10.31 20.68 2.72
N PHE A 92 9.09 21.08 2.29
CA PHE A 92 8.43 22.26 2.87
C PHE A 92 8.11 22.13 4.35
N HIS A 93 8.01 20.92 4.93
CA HIS A 93 7.89 20.73 6.38
C HIS A 93 9.06 21.39 7.15
N ALA A 94 10.25 21.47 6.55
CA ALA A 94 11.40 22.12 7.17
C ALA A 94 11.25 23.65 7.32
N LEU A 95 10.39 24.27 6.53
CA LEU A 95 10.18 25.73 6.49
C LEU A 95 9.01 26.19 7.38
N VAL A 96 8.22 25.24 7.88
CA VAL A 96 7.01 25.54 8.65
C VAL A 96 7.37 25.85 10.11
N SER A 97 6.65 26.81 10.69
CA SER A 97 6.83 27.27 12.07
C SER A 97 5.52 27.34 12.87
N SER A 98 4.43 26.76 12.39
CA SER A 98 3.13 26.76 13.07
C SER A 98 2.37 25.44 12.87
N THR A 99 1.49 25.09 13.83
CA THR A 99 0.61 23.90 13.76
C THR A 99 -0.25 23.91 12.48
N LEU A 100 -0.85 25.07 12.16
CA LEU A 100 -1.63 25.21 10.92
C LEU A 100 -0.78 24.99 9.68
N GLY A 101 0.44 25.53 9.64
CA GLY A 101 1.37 25.34 8.54
C GLY A 101 1.73 23.85 8.36
N PHE A 102 2.00 23.11 9.45
CA PHE A 102 2.20 21.67 9.39
C PHE A 102 0.97 20.94 8.84
N GLY A 103 -0.24 21.31 9.26
CA GLY A 103 -1.49 20.76 8.74
C GLY A 103 -1.65 20.98 7.24
N VAL A 104 -1.34 22.18 6.74
CA VAL A 104 -1.42 22.54 5.31
C VAL A 104 -0.41 21.73 4.50
N VAL A 105 0.87 21.73 4.91
CA VAL A 105 1.92 21.03 4.17
C VAL A 105 1.71 19.51 4.24
N ARG A 106 1.21 18.99 5.36
CA ARG A 106 0.86 17.59 5.53
C ARG A 106 -0.32 17.18 4.63
N SER A 107 -1.31 18.06 4.45
CA SER A 107 -2.41 17.86 3.50
C SER A 107 -1.89 17.84 2.05
N ALA A 108 -0.98 18.76 1.69
CA ALA A 108 -0.36 18.78 0.37
C ALA A 108 0.45 17.49 0.11
N LEU A 109 1.18 17.01 1.12
CA LEU A 109 1.88 15.73 1.07
C LEU A 109 0.88 14.58 0.83
N GLY A 110 -0.21 14.51 1.60
CA GLY A 110 -1.23 13.47 1.45
C GLY A 110 -1.86 13.45 0.06
N LEU A 111 -2.26 14.60 -0.47
CA LEU A 111 -2.81 14.72 -1.82
C LEU A 111 -1.86 14.20 -2.90
N SER A 112 -0.58 14.54 -2.80
CA SER A 112 0.42 14.20 -3.81
C SER A 112 0.91 12.75 -3.69
N GLU A 113 1.10 12.23 -2.47
CA GLU A 113 1.46 10.83 -2.22
C GLU A 113 0.40 9.83 -2.69
N ALA A 114 -0.86 10.25 -2.76
CA ALA A 114 -1.96 9.43 -3.26
C ALA A 114 -1.76 8.94 -4.70
N GLY A 115 -0.90 9.59 -5.49
CA GLY A 115 -0.56 9.15 -6.83
C GLY A 115 0.38 7.95 -6.91
N ASN A 116 1.06 7.58 -5.83
CA ASN A 116 2.05 6.49 -5.85
C ASN A 116 1.44 5.14 -6.27
N PHE A 117 0.45 4.64 -5.54
CA PHE A 117 -0.15 3.33 -5.82
C PHE A 117 -0.85 3.24 -7.20
N PRO A 118 -1.69 4.21 -7.62
CA PRO A 118 -2.26 4.19 -8.96
C PRO A 118 -1.20 4.16 -10.07
N SER A 119 -0.12 4.94 -9.93
CA SER A 119 1.01 4.94 -10.89
C SER A 119 1.74 3.60 -10.90
N ALA A 120 2.02 3.05 -9.72
CA ALA A 120 2.74 1.79 -9.56
C ALA A 120 1.97 0.62 -10.19
N ILE A 121 0.67 0.48 -9.87
CA ILE A 121 -0.18 -0.58 -10.43
C ILE A 121 -0.31 -0.44 -11.95
N LYS A 122 -0.45 0.80 -12.45
CA LYS A 122 -0.50 1.06 -13.88
C LYS A 122 0.84 0.71 -14.56
N THR A 123 1.97 1.06 -13.95
CA THR A 123 3.30 0.66 -14.43
C THR A 123 3.42 -0.86 -14.54
N VAL A 124 2.98 -1.59 -13.52
CA VAL A 124 2.98 -3.06 -13.53
C VAL A 124 2.07 -3.60 -14.64
N ALA A 125 0.89 -3.01 -14.86
CA ALA A 125 -0.02 -3.41 -15.92
C ALA A 125 0.57 -3.19 -17.32
N GLU A 126 1.39 -2.15 -17.50
CA GLU A 126 2.05 -1.82 -18.76
C GLU A 126 3.27 -2.69 -19.06
N TRP A 127 4.04 -3.07 -18.01
CA TRP A 127 5.36 -3.68 -18.14
C TRP A 127 5.40 -5.18 -17.90
N PHE A 128 4.33 -5.78 -17.35
CA PHE A 128 4.34 -7.19 -16.97
C PHE A 128 3.16 -7.96 -17.57
N PRO A 129 3.42 -9.19 -18.09
CA PRO A 129 2.34 -10.09 -18.46
C PRO A 129 1.54 -10.51 -17.22
N LYS A 130 0.27 -10.85 -17.37
CA LYS A 130 -0.66 -11.15 -16.25
C LYS A 130 -0.08 -12.15 -15.24
N LYS A 131 0.66 -13.15 -15.71
CA LYS A 131 1.28 -14.17 -14.86
C LYS A 131 2.33 -13.62 -13.87
N GLU A 132 3.01 -12.50 -14.21
CA GLU A 132 4.06 -11.89 -13.37
C GLU A 132 3.58 -10.66 -12.59
N ARG A 133 2.40 -10.09 -12.89
CA ARG A 133 1.90 -8.86 -12.27
C ARG A 133 1.81 -8.94 -10.75
N ALA A 134 1.36 -10.08 -10.19
CA ALA A 134 1.27 -10.20 -8.73
C ALA A 134 2.65 -10.21 -8.07
N LEU A 135 3.63 -10.85 -8.70
CA LEU A 135 5.00 -10.86 -8.19
C LEU A 135 5.59 -9.44 -8.24
N ALA A 136 5.45 -8.74 -9.38
CA ALA A 136 5.91 -7.36 -9.51
C ALA A 136 5.21 -6.42 -8.50
N THR A 137 3.89 -6.60 -8.31
CA THR A 137 3.12 -5.86 -7.32
C THR A 137 3.60 -6.16 -5.90
N GLY A 138 3.87 -7.41 -5.56
CA GLY A 138 4.41 -7.82 -4.28
C GLY A 138 5.79 -7.21 -4.00
N ILE A 139 6.66 -7.17 -5.02
CA ILE A 139 7.99 -6.59 -4.90
C ILE A 139 7.89 -5.09 -4.63
N PHE A 140 7.17 -4.32 -5.44
CA PHE A 140 7.11 -2.88 -5.18
C PHE A 140 6.35 -2.55 -3.88
N ASN A 141 5.33 -3.31 -3.53
CA ASN A 141 4.57 -3.12 -2.29
C ASN A 141 5.43 -3.36 -1.05
N SER A 142 6.41 -4.28 -1.13
CA SER A 142 7.38 -4.49 -0.04
C SER A 142 8.24 -3.25 0.26
N GLY A 143 8.35 -2.32 -0.70
CA GLY A 143 8.99 -1.03 -0.49
C GLY A 143 8.38 -0.22 0.65
N ALA A 144 7.07 -0.36 0.90
CA ALA A 144 6.40 0.26 2.04
C ALA A 144 6.98 -0.19 3.39
N ASN A 145 7.23 -1.49 3.54
CA ASN A 145 7.84 -2.04 4.76
C ASN A 145 9.31 -1.62 4.89
N ILE A 146 10.05 -1.61 3.77
CA ILE A 146 11.45 -1.16 3.78
C ILE A 146 11.55 0.31 4.15
N GLY A 147 10.67 1.18 3.64
CA GLY A 147 10.57 2.58 4.06
C GLY A 147 10.30 2.72 5.56
N ALA A 148 9.35 1.93 6.09
CA ALA A 148 9.01 1.91 7.52
C ALA A 148 10.16 1.38 8.42
N ILE A 149 11.03 0.52 7.90
CA ILE A 149 12.23 0.02 8.62
C ILE A 149 13.37 1.05 8.56
N ILE A 150 13.62 1.65 7.38
CA ILE A 150 14.71 2.62 7.20
C ILE A 150 14.47 3.91 7.99
N ALA A 151 13.23 4.37 8.07
CA ALA A 151 12.89 5.63 8.72
C ALA A 151 13.40 5.72 10.18
N PRO A 152 13.11 4.79 11.10
CA PRO A 152 13.61 4.85 12.47
C PRO A 152 15.13 4.66 12.60
N LEU A 153 15.77 4.08 11.58
CA LEU A 153 17.22 3.89 11.53
C LEU A 153 17.97 5.12 11.00
N THR A 154 17.29 6.08 10.39
CA THR A 154 17.94 7.24 9.75
C THR A 154 17.47 8.58 10.32
N VAL A 155 16.16 8.76 10.46
CA VAL A 155 15.56 10.05 10.84
C VAL A 155 16.03 10.56 12.21
N PRO A 156 16.06 9.75 13.30
CA PRO A 156 16.54 10.23 14.59
C PRO A 156 18.01 10.65 14.57
N PHE A 157 18.86 9.94 13.81
CA PHE A 157 20.29 10.28 13.68
C PHE A 157 20.48 11.59 12.93
N ILE A 158 19.75 11.81 11.84
CA ILE A 158 19.76 13.07 11.10
C ILE A 158 19.31 14.22 12.01
N ALA A 159 18.21 14.00 12.74
CA ALA A 159 17.66 15.00 13.65
C ALA A 159 18.61 15.35 14.80
N ALA A 160 19.32 14.36 15.36
CA ALA A 160 20.30 14.56 16.41
C ALA A 160 21.56 15.30 15.91
N ALA A 161 22.01 15.01 14.69
CA ALA A 161 23.24 15.61 14.13
C ALA A 161 23.02 17.03 13.57
N TRP A 162 21.89 17.26 12.88
CA TRP A 162 21.67 18.51 12.11
C TRP A 162 20.33 19.20 12.44
N GLY A 163 19.55 18.66 13.38
CA GLY A 163 18.22 19.16 13.74
C GLY A 163 17.10 18.57 12.87
N TRP A 164 15.89 18.64 13.41
CA TRP A 164 14.72 17.99 12.82
C TRP A 164 14.37 18.51 11.41
N ARG A 165 14.68 19.77 11.08
CA ARG A 165 14.44 20.34 9.76
C ARG A 165 15.19 19.58 8.66
N TRP A 166 16.44 19.21 8.94
CA TRP A 166 17.26 18.47 7.99
C TRP A 166 16.74 17.05 7.74
N ALA A 167 16.03 16.45 8.70
CA ALA A 167 15.38 15.16 8.45
C ALA A 167 14.37 15.27 7.31
N PHE A 168 13.51 16.28 7.29
CA PHE A 168 12.57 16.51 6.18
C PHE A 168 13.26 16.88 4.87
N VAL A 169 14.31 17.70 4.92
CA VAL A 169 15.05 18.11 3.72
C VAL A 169 15.73 16.91 3.07
N ILE A 170 16.44 16.11 3.85
CA ILE A 170 17.22 14.99 3.32
C ILE A 170 16.28 13.91 2.78
N THR A 171 15.27 13.48 3.56
CA THR A 171 14.36 12.43 3.11
C THR A 171 13.55 12.86 1.89
N GLY A 172 12.92 14.03 1.93
CA GLY A 172 12.15 14.57 0.80
C GLY A 172 12.98 14.79 -0.47
N SER A 173 14.29 15.09 -0.33
CA SER A 173 15.19 15.27 -1.46
C SER A 173 15.51 13.96 -2.20
N ILE A 174 15.35 12.81 -1.57
CA ILE A 174 15.56 11.50 -2.21
C ILE A 174 14.58 11.32 -3.39
N GLY A 175 13.38 11.85 -3.29
CA GLY A 175 12.41 11.81 -4.38
C GLY A 175 12.87 12.54 -5.64
N PHE A 176 13.66 13.62 -5.53
CA PHE A 176 14.24 14.29 -6.71
C PHE A 176 15.27 13.41 -7.42
N ILE A 177 16.06 12.63 -6.66
CA ILE A 177 16.98 11.63 -7.24
C ILE A 177 16.17 10.57 -8.00
N TRP A 178 15.10 10.07 -7.39
CA TRP A 178 14.22 9.11 -8.04
C TRP A 178 13.63 9.66 -9.36
N MET A 179 13.19 10.92 -9.38
CA MET A 179 12.64 11.53 -10.61
C MET A 179 13.63 11.55 -11.75
N VAL A 180 14.90 11.86 -11.49
CA VAL A 180 15.96 11.82 -12.52
C VAL A 180 16.08 10.41 -13.07
N LEU A 181 16.16 9.40 -12.19
CA LEU A 181 16.22 7.99 -12.60
C LEU A 181 14.99 7.58 -13.39
N TRP A 182 13.79 8.01 -12.96
CA TRP A 182 12.54 7.72 -13.64
C TRP A 182 12.51 8.28 -15.07
N LEU A 183 12.91 9.52 -15.27
CA LEU A 183 12.95 10.14 -16.60
C LEU A 183 13.94 9.47 -17.54
N ILE A 184 15.08 8.99 -17.01
CA ILE A 184 16.15 8.34 -17.79
C ILE A 184 15.77 6.91 -18.17
N PHE A 185 15.15 6.15 -17.26
CA PHE A 185 14.95 4.71 -17.45
C PHE A 185 13.54 4.35 -17.88
N TYR A 186 12.52 5.14 -17.49
CA TYR A 186 11.15 4.80 -17.82
C TYR A 186 10.71 5.37 -19.16
N GLU A 187 10.12 4.51 -19.97
CA GLU A 187 9.30 4.83 -21.13
C GLU A 187 8.22 3.75 -21.26
N ILE A 188 7.17 3.95 -22.04
CA ILE A 188 6.21 2.87 -22.33
C ILE A 188 6.91 1.75 -23.11
N PRO A 189 6.58 0.46 -22.89
CA PRO A 189 7.29 -0.67 -23.51
C PRO A 189 7.44 -0.53 -25.03
N ALA A 190 6.38 -0.10 -25.74
CA ALA A 190 6.40 0.06 -27.19
C ALA A 190 7.40 1.12 -27.72
N ARG A 191 7.83 2.07 -26.87
CA ARG A 191 8.76 3.15 -27.23
C ARG A 191 10.12 3.01 -26.57
N GLN A 192 10.30 1.99 -25.70
CA GLN A 192 11.52 1.81 -24.92
C GLN A 192 12.65 1.24 -25.81
N LYS A 193 13.64 2.08 -26.12
CA LYS A 193 14.77 1.71 -26.99
C LYS A 193 15.72 0.66 -26.38
N ARG A 194 15.73 0.52 -25.05
CA ARG A 194 16.58 -0.45 -24.33
C ARG A 194 15.95 -1.83 -24.25
N LEU A 195 14.68 -1.96 -24.64
CA LEU A 195 13.93 -3.21 -24.57
C LEU A 195 14.23 -4.08 -25.80
N ARG A 196 14.59 -5.35 -25.57
CA ARG A 196 14.77 -6.32 -26.64
C ARG A 196 13.39 -6.75 -27.20
N LYS A 197 13.33 -7.04 -28.46
CA LYS A 197 12.09 -7.50 -29.11
C LYS A 197 11.50 -8.72 -28.42
N THR A 198 12.34 -9.70 -28.08
CA THR A 198 11.92 -10.91 -27.33
C THR A 198 11.28 -10.60 -25.98
N GLU A 199 11.73 -9.55 -25.28
CA GLU A 199 11.12 -9.12 -24.02
C GLU A 199 9.83 -8.34 -24.25
N LEU A 200 9.76 -7.52 -25.31
CA LEU A 200 8.52 -6.83 -25.69
C LEU A 200 7.43 -7.83 -26.08
N ASP A 201 7.76 -8.86 -26.85
CA ASP A 201 6.85 -9.94 -27.22
C ASP A 201 6.38 -10.72 -25.97
N TYR A 202 7.27 -10.94 -25.01
CA TYR A 202 6.93 -11.57 -23.74
C TYR A 202 6.00 -10.70 -22.88
N ILE A 203 6.25 -9.39 -22.77
CA ILE A 203 5.38 -8.44 -22.06
C ILE A 203 3.97 -8.45 -22.66
N ASN A 204 3.88 -8.56 -23.98
CA ASN A 204 2.64 -8.57 -24.74
C ASN A 204 2.07 -9.99 -24.97
N SER A 205 2.61 -11.02 -24.31
CA SER A 205 2.18 -12.42 -24.51
C SER A 205 0.69 -12.69 -24.22
N ASP A 206 0.03 -11.78 -23.48
CA ASP A 206 -1.41 -11.79 -23.20
C ASP A 206 -2.18 -10.64 -23.91
N ALA A 207 -1.54 -10.01 -24.92
CA ALA A 207 -2.08 -8.84 -25.62
C ALA A 207 -3.35 -9.13 -26.44
N ASP A 208 -3.53 -10.36 -26.93
CA ASP A 208 -4.70 -10.73 -27.75
C ASP A 208 -6.03 -10.51 -27.03
N GLU A 209 -6.08 -10.75 -25.72
CA GLU A 209 -7.25 -10.44 -24.91
C GLU A 209 -7.39 -8.94 -24.60
N GLN A 210 -6.27 -8.20 -24.57
CA GLN A 210 -6.24 -6.76 -24.24
C GLN A 210 -6.44 -5.89 -25.49
N GLU A 211 -5.93 -6.27 -26.64
CA GLU A 211 -6.12 -5.52 -27.90
C GLU A 211 -7.60 -5.46 -28.30
N LYS A 212 -8.37 -6.54 -28.11
CA LYS A 212 -9.81 -6.52 -28.35
C LYS A 212 -10.52 -5.53 -27.44
N THR A 213 -10.12 -5.44 -26.19
CA THR A 213 -10.70 -4.55 -25.18
C THR A 213 -10.26 -3.10 -25.39
N ASP A 214 -9.00 -2.85 -25.77
CA ASP A 214 -8.47 -1.51 -26.03
C ASP A 214 -8.99 -0.89 -27.34
N LYS A 215 -9.23 -1.71 -28.40
CA LYS A 215 -9.83 -1.25 -29.68
C LYS A 215 -11.29 -0.78 -29.53
N LEU A 216 -12.02 -1.37 -28.59
CA LEU A 216 -13.40 -0.95 -28.28
C LEU A 216 -13.46 0.39 -27.51
N THR A 217 -12.34 0.82 -26.92
CA THR A 217 -12.28 2.04 -26.06
C THR A 217 -11.49 3.18 -26.67
N ASP A 218 -11.01 3.03 -27.92
CA ASP A 218 -10.19 4.06 -28.60
C ASP A 218 -11.02 5.33 -28.83
N GLY A 219 -10.71 6.38 -28.05
CA GLY A 219 -11.31 7.71 -28.15
C GLY A 219 -12.32 8.10 -27.06
N ALA A 220 -12.94 7.17 -26.34
CA ALA A 220 -13.93 7.51 -25.33
C ALA A 220 -13.30 7.70 -23.93
N LYS A 221 -13.45 8.90 -23.35
CA LYS A 221 -13.14 9.14 -21.93
C LYS A 221 -14.11 8.33 -21.07
N VAL A 222 -13.64 7.28 -20.41
CA VAL A 222 -14.48 6.47 -19.52
C VAL A 222 -14.86 7.29 -18.29
N SER A 223 -16.16 7.51 -18.11
CA SER A 223 -16.67 8.28 -16.97
C SER A 223 -16.62 7.46 -15.67
N TRP A 224 -16.49 8.14 -14.52
CA TRP A 224 -16.59 7.47 -13.21
C TRP A 224 -17.91 6.72 -13.02
N ARG A 225 -19.03 7.29 -13.51
CA ARG A 225 -20.33 6.63 -13.47
C ARG A 225 -20.30 5.28 -14.16
N LYS A 226 -19.61 5.18 -15.31
CA LYS A 226 -19.45 3.91 -16.02
C LYS A 226 -18.60 2.94 -15.21
N LEU A 227 -17.46 3.37 -14.65
CA LEU A 227 -16.60 2.52 -13.79
C LEU A 227 -17.32 2.04 -12.54
N LEU A 228 -18.09 2.88 -11.89
CA LEU A 228 -18.92 2.54 -10.71
C LEU A 228 -20.11 1.65 -11.07
N GLY A 229 -20.50 1.52 -12.34
CA GLY A 229 -21.51 0.59 -12.81
C GLY A 229 -21.05 -0.88 -12.83
N TYR A 230 -19.75 -1.15 -12.76
CA TYR A 230 -19.21 -2.50 -12.85
C TYR A 230 -19.09 -3.19 -11.49
N LYS A 231 -19.57 -4.44 -11.40
CA LYS A 231 -19.42 -5.27 -10.21
C LYS A 231 -17.96 -5.49 -9.81
N GLN A 232 -17.05 -5.51 -10.79
CA GLN A 232 -15.61 -5.65 -10.58
C GLN A 232 -15.03 -4.49 -9.77
N THR A 233 -15.48 -3.25 -10.04
CA THR A 233 -15.08 -2.07 -9.25
C THR A 233 -15.52 -2.19 -7.80
N TRP A 234 -16.76 -2.58 -7.58
CA TRP A 234 -17.29 -2.74 -6.22
C TRP A 234 -16.68 -3.90 -5.47
N ALA A 235 -16.42 -5.03 -6.13
CA ALA A 235 -15.74 -6.16 -5.51
C ALA A 235 -14.34 -5.77 -5.02
N PHE A 236 -13.58 -5.04 -5.83
CA PHE A 236 -12.28 -4.49 -5.45
C PHE A 236 -12.42 -3.47 -4.30
N SER A 237 -13.35 -2.52 -4.41
CA SER A 237 -13.54 -1.46 -3.42
C SER A 237 -13.97 -2.00 -2.06
N ILE A 238 -14.90 -2.96 -2.02
CA ILE A 238 -15.36 -3.61 -0.78
C ILE A 238 -14.22 -4.47 -0.19
N GLY A 239 -13.49 -5.20 -1.04
CA GLY A 239 -12.32 -5.94 -0.59
C GLY A 239 -11.30 -5.04 0.11
N LYS A 240 -11.00 -3.87 -0.47
CA LYS A 240 -10.12 -2.86 0.13
C LYS A 240 -10.71 -2.26 1.40
N PHE A 241 -11.99 -1.89 1.39
CA PHE A 241 -12.68 -1.34 2.56
C PHE A 241 -12.61 -2.25 3.79
N LEU A 242 -12.70 -3.56 3.60
CA LEU A 242 -12.67 -4.54 4.69
C LEU A 242 -11.24 -4.89 5.14
N THR A 243 -10.25 -4.88 4.25
CA THR A 243 -8.92 -5.43 4.55
C THR A 243 -7.85 -4.37 4.81
N ASP A 244 -7.91 -3.19 4.20
CA ASP A 244 -6.94 -2.11 4.45
C ASP A 244 -6.98 -1.60 5.91
N PRO A 245 -8.16 -1.46 6.57
CA PRO A 245 -8.22 -1.09 7.97
C PRO A 245 -7.39 -1.98 8.90
N ILE A 246 -7.30 -3.28 8.58
CA ILE A 246 -6.54 -4.26 9.37
C ILE A 246 -5.04 -3.96 9.34
N TRP A 247 -4.51 -3.57 8.17
CA TRP A 247 -3.12 -3.14 8.04
C TRP A 247 -2.82 -1.91 8.90
N TRP A 248 -3.70 -0.91 8.87
CA TRP A 248 -3.56 0.29 9.69
C TRP A 248 -3.66 -0.01 11.18
N PHE A 249 -4.48 -1.01 11.56
CA PHE A 249 -4.54 -1.48 12.93
C PHE A 249 -3.19 -2.06 13.37
N TYR A 250 -2.57 -2.95 12.59
CA TYR A 250 -1.23 -3.46 12.92
C TYR A 250 -0.20 -2.34 13.02
N LEU A 251 -0.25 -1.37 12.11
CA LEU A 251 0.72 -0.28 12.06
C LEU A 251 0.68 0.62 13.31
N PHE A 252 -0.52 0.95 13.79
CA PHE A 252 -0.68 1.93 14.87
C PHE A 252 -0.87 1.31 16.24
N TRP A 253 -1.42 0.10 16.34
CA TRP A 253 -1.80 -0.51 17.60
C TRP A 253 -0.87 -1.62 18.06
N LEU A 254 0.03 -2.12 17.21
CA LEU A 254 1.03 -3.10 17.62
C LEU A 254 1.96 -2.60 18.73
N PRO A 255 2.48 -1.35 18.69
CA PRO A 255 3.26 -0.82 19.80
C PRO A 255 2.45 -0.73 21.10
N ASP A 256 1.21 -0.23 21.07
CA ASP A 256 0.32 -0.14 22.23
C ASP A 256 -0.04 -1.52 22.79
N PHE A 257 -0.23 -2.52 21.93
CA PHE A 257 -0.42 -3.92 22.33
C PHE A 257 0.78 -4.45 23.11
N LEU A 258 1.99 -4.25 22.58
CA LEU A 258 3.22 -4.70 23.22
C LEU A 258 3.47 -3.98 24.58
N GLU A 259 3.17 -2.69 24.66
CA GLU A 259 3.27 -1.93 25.89
C GLU A 259 2.23 -2.37 26.91
N SER A 260 0.96 -2.45 26.52
CA SER A 260 -0.16 -2.72 27.42
C SER A 260 -0.17 -4.16 27.94
N GLN A 261 0.27 -5.14 27.11
CA GLN A 261 0.22 -6.57 27.47
C GLN A 261 1.52 -7.09 28.09
N TYR A 262 2.67 -6.52 27.69
CA TYR A 262 3.99 -7.03 28.10
C TYR A 262 4.85 -5.98 28.81
N GLY A 263 4.34 -4.76 28.99
CA GLY A 263 5.07 -3.68 29.68
C GLY A 263 6.28 -3.14 28.90
N LEU A 264 6.41 -3.46 27.59
CA LEU A 264 7.53 -3.00 26.79
C LEU A 264 7.43 -1.50 26.52
N LYS A 265 8.53 -0.76 26.75
CA LYS A 265 8.59 0.69 26.55
C LYS A 265 9.83 1.10 25.76
N GLY A 266 9.71 2.23 25.06
CA GLY A 266 10.83 2.85 24.34
C GLY A 266 11.47 1.90 23.32
N THR A 267 12.78 1.73 23.42
CA THR A 267 13.57 0.91 22.47
C THR A 267 13.27 -0.59 22.56
N ALA A 268 12.71 -1.09 23.67
CA ALA A 268 12.36 -2.50 23.82
C ALA A 268 11.27 -2.97 22.82
N ILE A 269 10.42 -2.05 22.35
CA ILE A 269 9.39 -2.33 21.34
C ILE A 269 9.98 -2.53 19.93
N ALA A 270 11.17 -1.97 19.67
CA ALA A 270 11.73 -1.92 18.34
C ALA A 270 11.94 -3.31 17.70
N MET A 271 12.50 -4.25 18.48
CA MET A 271 12.80 -5.60 17.99
C MET A 271 11.54 -6.40 17.61
N PRO A 272 10.50 -6.50 18.46
CA PRO A 272 9.26 -7.17 18.09
C PRO A 272 8.57 -6.56 16.86
N VAL A 273 8.51 -5.23 16.80
CA VAL A 273 7.91 -4.51 15.66
C VAL A 273 8.71 -4.74 14.38
N ALA A 274 10.04 -4.64 14.43
CA ALA A 274 10.90 -4.92 13.28
C ALA A 274 10.72 -6.35 12.77
N LEU A 275 10.58 -7.34 13.66
CA LEU A 275 10.33 -8.72 13.27
C LEU A 275 8.99 -8.87 12.53
N VAL A 276 7.92 -8.25 13.00
CA VAL A 276 6.61 -8.27 12.32
C VAL A 276 6.72 -7.71 10.89
N TYR A 277 7.38 -6.56 10.71
CA TYR A 277 7.54 -5.97 9.37
C TYR A 277 8.50 -6.75 8.48
N THR A 278 9.51 -7.39 9.05
CA THR A 278 10.39 -8.29 8.30
C THR A 278 9.62 -9.49 7.76
N ILE A 279 8.83 -10.16 8.60
CA ILE A 279 7.96 -11.28 8.18
C ILE A 279 6.96 -10.80 7.11
N SER A 280 6.37 -9.63 7.30
CA SER A 280 5.42 -9.05 6.36
C SER A 280 6.03 -8.73 4.99
N THR A 281 7.30 -8.34 4.95
CA THR A 281 8.05 -8.11 3.69
C THR A 281 8.14 -9.39 2.85
N PHE A 282 8.44 -10.50 3.48
CA PHE A 282 8.44 -11.80 2.79
C PHE A 282 7.04 -12.13 2.23
N GLY A 283 5.98 -11.87 3.00
CA GLY A 283 4.61 -12.08 2.54
C GLY A 283 4.24 -11.27 1.30
N SER A 284 4.71 -10.03 1.21
CA SER A 284 4.48 -9.19 0.04
C SER A 284 5.05 -9.83 -1.25
N ILE A 285 6.27 -10.33 -1.19
CA ILE A 285 6.98 -10.92 -2.34
C ILE A 285 6.44 -12.31 -2.66
N TYR A 286 6.43 -13.21 -1.69
CA TYR A 286 5.98 -14.59 -1.88
C TYR A 286 4.49 -14.70 -2.17
N GLY A 287 3.69 -13.73 -1.69
CA GLY A 287 2.28 -13.62 -2.03
C GLY A 287 2.01 -13.42 -3.52
N GLY A 288 2.94 -12.80 -4.23
CA GLY A 288 2.89 -12.73 -5.69
C GLY A 288 3.42 -13.98 -6.40
N TYR A 289 4.30 -14.73 -5.75
CA TYR A 289 4.90 -15.93 -6.33
C TYR A 289 3.92 -17.11 -6.42
N LEU A 290 3.08 -17.30 -5.42
CA LEU A 290 2.11 -18.42 -5.41
C LEU A 290 1.19 -18.42 -6.63
N PRO A 291 0.45 -17.33 -6.97
CA PRO A 291 -0.39 -17.35 -8.16
C PRO A 291 0.42 -17.48 -9.45
N LYS A 292 1.64 -16.92 -9.52
CA LYS A 292 2.55 -17.14 -10.66
C LYS A 292 2.84 -18.62 -10.86
N SER A 293 3.24 -19.33 -9.82
CA SER A 293 3.55 -20.77 -9.84
C SER A 293 2.33 -21.62 -10.27
N LEU A 294 1.12 -21.25 -9.83
CA LEU A 294 -0.11 -21.94 -10.24
C LEU A 294 -0.42 -21.70 -11.73
N ILE A 295 -0.21 -20.50 -12.24
CA ILE A 295 -0.40 -20.18 -13.66
C ILE A 295 0.62 -20.95 -14.53
N GLU A 296 1.87 -21.04 -14.08
CA GLU A 296 2.91 -21.84 -14.76
C GLU A 296 2.57 -23.34 -14.80
N LYS A 297 1.73 -23.83 -13.87
CA LYS A 297 1.13 -25.18 -13.86
C LYS A 297 -0.18 -25.27 -14.65
N ASN A 298 -0.40 -24.40 -15.63
CA ASN A 298 -1.57 -24.34 -16.50
C ASN A 298 -2.92 -24.02 -15.81
N TRP A 299 -2.90 -23.39 -14.62
CA TRP A 299 -4.12 -22.85 -14.06
C TRP A 299 -4.51 -21.55 -14.79
N SER A 300 -5.81 -21.31 -14.96
CA SER A 300 -6.25 -20.00 -15.44
C SER A 300 -5.87 -18.89 -14.45
N VAL A 301 -5.55 -17.70 -14.95
CA VAL A 301 -5.13 -16.55 -14.14
C VAL A 301 -6.12 -16.29 -12.99
N PHE A 302 -7.42 -16.29 -13.30
CA PHE A 302 -8.45 -16.00 -12.30
C PHE A 302 -8.61 -17.10 -11.26
N LYS A 303 -8.49 -18.38 -11.65
CA LYS A 303 -8.51 -19.49 -10.67
C LYS A 303 -7.30 -19.41 -9.75
N ALA A 304 -6.11 -19.16 -10.29
CA ALA A 304 -4.88 -19.00 -9.52
C ALA A 304 -4.98 -17.82 -8.53
N ARG A 305 -5.47 -16.64 -8.97
CA ARG A 305 -5.68 -15.48 -8.09
C ARG A 305 -6.65 -15.77 -6.96
N LYS A 306 -7.85 -16.29 -7.28
CA LYS A 306 -8.88 -16.56 -6.28
C LYS A 306 -8.44 -17.59 -5.24
N THR A 307 -7.78 -18.65 -5.69
CA THR A 307 -7.27 -19.68 -4.78
C THR A 307 -6.17 -19.13 -3.88
N SER A 308 -5.22 -18.37 -4.43
CA SER A 308 -4.17 -17.73 -3.64
C SER A 308 -4.75 -16.77 -2.60
N MET A 309 -5.72 -15.94 -2.98
CA MET A 309 -6.39 -15.03 -2.06
C MET A 309 -7.15 -15.78 -0.95
N LEU A 310 -7.77 -16.91 -1.27
CA LEU A 310 -8.43 -17.74 -0.25
C LEU A 310 -7.41 -18.32 0.74
N ILE A 311 -6.27 -18.81 0.25
CA ILE A 311 -5.18 -19.33 1.11
C ILE A 311 -4.70 -18.21 2.04
N TYR A 312 -4.49 -16.99 1.53
CA TYR A 312 -4.06 -15.86 2.37
C TYR A 312 -5.14 -15.44 3.37
N ALA A 313 -6.43 -15.47 2.99
CA ALA A 313 -7.52 -15.21 3.91
C ALA A 313 -7.53 -16.20 5.09
N PHE A 314 -7.31 -17.49 4.83
CA PHE A 314 -7.15 -18.49 5.89
C PHE A 314 -5.85 -18.30 6.70
N ALA A 315 -4.76 -17.87 6.06
CA ALA A 315 -3.49 -17.64 6.75
C ALA A 315 -3.54 -16.47 7.76
N VAL A 316 -4.52 -15.56 7.66
CA VAL A 316 -4.76 -14.52 8.67
C VAL A 316 -5.49 -15.07 9.90
N VAL A 317 -6.34 -16.08 9.76
CA VAL A 317 -7.22 -16.59 10.85
C VAL A 317 -6.48 -16.91 12.16
N PRO A 318 -5.26 -17.50 12.17
CA PRO A 318 -4.53 -17.79 13.41
C PRO A 318 -4.30 -16.58 14.33
N ILE A 319 -4.43 -15.34 13.84
CA ILE A 319 -4.30 -14.13 14.68
C ILE A 319 -5.29 -14.10 15.85
N ILE A 320 -6.42 -14.78 15.73
CA ILE A 320 -7.42 -14.92 16.79
C ILE A 320 -6.78 -15.50 18.08
N PHE A 321 -5.75 -16.31 17.92
CA PHE A 321 -5.03 -16.92 19.04
C PHE A 321 -3.86 -16.10 19.56
N ALA A 322 -3.58 -14.91 18.96
CA ALA A 322 -2.42 -14.09 19.34
C ALA A 322 -2.41 -13.70 20.82
N GLN A 323 -3.58 -13.37 21.40
CA GLN A 323 -3.71 -13.02 22.81
C GLN A 323 -3.45 -14.23 23.70
N ILE A 324 -4.07 -15.37 23.39
CA ILE A 324 -3.97 -16.61 24.20
C ILE A 324 -2.54 -17.17 24.17
N LEU A 325 -1.94 -17.26 22.99
CA LEU A 325 -0.57 -17.78 22.85
C LEU A 325 0.45 -16.77 23.38
N GLY A 326 0.14 -15.48 23.29
CA GLY A 326 0.95 -14.40 23.83
C GLY A 326 1.02 -14.39 25.37
N SER A 327 0.00 -14.88 26.07
CA SER A 327 0.05 -15.05 27.53
C SER A 327 1.03 -16.16 27.97
N VAL A 328 1.33 -17.12 27.09
CA VAL A 328 2.35 -18.15 27.33
C VAL A 328 3.75 -17.59 27.02
N ASN A 329 3.90 -16.94 25.86
CA ASN A 329 5.14 -16.29 25.45
C ASN A 329 4.86 -15.17 24.45
N MET A 330 5.34 -13.96 24.75
CA MET A 330 5.21 -12.77 23.90
C MET A 330 5.64 -13.04 22.45
N TRP A 331 6.71 -13.77 22.21
CA TRP A 331 7.22 -14.04 20.86
C TRP A 331 6.24 -14.84 20.01
N LEU A 332 5.39 -15.69 20.62
CA LEU A 332 4.33 -16.39 19.88
C LEU A 332 3.30 -15.41 19.34
N ALA A 333 2.88 -14.41 20.14
CA ALA A 333 2.01 -13.34 19.66
C ALA A 333 2.68 -12.55 18.52
N VAL A 334 3.94 -12.17 18.67
CA VAL A 334 4.71 -11.41 17.67
C VAL A 334 4.80 -12.19 16.35
N ILE A 335 5.09 -13.48 16.40
CA ILE A 335 5.19 -14.35 15.21
C ILE A 335 3.82 -14.47 14.54
N ILE A 336 2.74 -14.71 15.30
CA ILE A 336 1.39 -14.85 14.74
C ILE A 336 0.92 -13.54 14.12
N ILE A 337 1.16 -12.40 14.76
CA ILE A 337 0.85 -11.08 14.19
C ILE A 337 1.70 -10.86 12.93
N GLY A 338 2.98 -11.23 12.94
CA GLY A 338 3.87 -11.17 11.77
C GLY A 338 3.36 -12.02 10.61
N LEU A 339 2.89 -13.24 10.86
CA LEU A 339 2.31 -14.12 9.85
C LEU A 339 0.99 -13.54 9.30
N ALA A 340 0.14 -12.97 10.14
CA ALA A 340 -1.09 -12.32 9.71
C ALA A 340 -0.79 -11.06 8.87
N ALA A 341 0.19 -10.24 9.27
CA ALA A 341 0.67 -9.11 8.50
C ALA A 341 1.29 -9.55 7.15
N SER A 342 2.01 -10.67 7.14
CA SER A 342 2.55 -11.29 5.92
C SER A 342 1.42 -11.74 4.97
N ALA A 343 0.39 -12.39 5.50
CA ALA A 343 -0.78 -12.79 4.74
C ALA A 343 -1.58 -11.59 4.21
N HIS A 344 -1.68 -10.49 4.98
CA HIS A 344 -2.24 -9.22 4.50
C HIS A 344 -1.45 -8.68 3.30
N GLN A 345 -0.14 -8.62 3.38
CA GLN A 345 0.68 -8.11 2.27
C GLN A 345 0.56 -9.00 1.03
N ALA A 346 0.49 -10.33 1.20
CA ALA A 346 0.21 -11.26 0.12
C ALA A 346 -1.18 -11.04 -0.49
N TRP A 347 -2.19 -10.81 0.33
CA TRP A 347 -3.54 -10.42 -0.11
C TRP A 347 -3.52 -9.09 -0.87
N SER A 348 -2.85 -8.06 -0.32
CA SER A 348 -2.73 -6.73 -0.91
C SER A 348 -2.14 -6.79 -2.32
N ALA A 349 -1.04 -7.53 -2.53
CA ALA A 349 -0.44 -7.70 -3.83
C ALA A 349 -1.42 -8.31 -4.85
N ASN A 350 -2.24 -9.28 -4.42
CA ASN A 350 -3.18 -9.96 -5.30
C ASN A 350 -4.44 -9.14 -5.57
N ILE A 351 -5.01 -8.47 -4.58
CA ILE A 351 -6.23 -7.67 -4.78
C ILE A 351 -5.96 -6.49 -5.74
N PHE A 352 -4.81 -5.82 -5.63
CA PHE A 352 -4.41 -4.79 -6.60
C PHE A 352 -4.24 -5.37 -8.01
N THR A 353 -3.67 -6.56 -8.12
CA THR A 353 -3.47 -7.20 -9.42
C THR A 353 -4.79 -7.56 -10.09
N THR A 354 -5.85 -7.85 -9.34
CA THR A 354 -7.18 -8.12 -9.93
C THR A 354 -7.69 -6.93 -10.77
N VAL A 355 -7.34 -5.70 -10.40
CA VAL A 355 -7.70 -4.50 -11.18
C VAL A 355 -7.00 -4.53 -12.54
N SER A 356 -5.69 -4.76 -12.54
CA SER A 356 -4.92 -4.79 -13.78
C SER A 356 -5.22 -6.01 -14.66
N ASP A 357 -5.82 -7.06 -14.10
CA ASP A 357 -6.24 -8.25 -14.84
C ASP A 357 -7.65 -8.12 -15.44
N MET A 358 -8.53 -7.30 -14.83
CA MET A 358 -9.93 -7.16 -15.25
C MET A 358 -10.20 -5.87 -16.04
N PHE A 359 -9.40 -4.84 -15.88
CA PHE A 359 -9.64 -3.54 -16.49
C PHE A 359 -8.59 -3.20 -17.56
N PRO A 360 -8.99 -2.49 -18.65
CA PRO A 360 -8.04 -1.97 -19.64
C PRO A 360 -7.00 -1.05 -19.00
N LYS A 361 -5.78 -1.05 -19.52
CA LYS A 361 -4.64 -0.25 -19.03
C LYS A 361 -4.98 1.23 -18.83
N LYS A 362 -5.86 1.79 -19.67
CA LYS A 362 -6.32 3.20 -19.63
C LYS A 362 -7.13 3.55 -18.37
N THR A 363 -7.72 2.57 -17.69
CA THR A 363 -8.62 2.80 -16.53
C THR A 363 -8.09 2.20 -15.22
N VAL A 364 -6.97 1.49 -15.28
CA VAL A 364 -6.36 0.84 -14.11
C VAL A 364 -6.07 1.85 -13.00
N GLY A 365 -5.52 3.01 -13.34
CA GLY A 365 -5.22 4.06 -12.36
C GLY A 365 -6.49 4.58 -11.68
N ALA A 366 -7.55 4.86 -12.45
CA ALA A 366 -8.82 5.35 -11.93
C ALA A 366 -9.50 4.33 -10.99
N VAL A 367 -9.54 3.05 -11.39
CA VAL A 367 -10.15 2.00 -10.56
C VAL A 367 -9.33 1.74 -9.29
N THR A 368 -7.99 1.75 -9.40
CA THR A 368 -7.09 1.65 -8.25
C THR A 368 -7.30 2.80 -7.27
N GLY A 369 -7.47 4.02 -7.78
CA GLY A 369 -7.77 5.20 -6.97
C GLY A 369 -9.11 5.10 -6.24
N ILE A 370 -10.17 4.65 -6.94
CA ILE A 370 -11.49 4.42 -6.33
C ILE A 370 -11.38 3.41 -5.17
N GLY A 371 -10.83 2.23 -5.43
CA GLY A 371 -10.71 1.21 -4.38
C GLY A 371 -9.78 1.63 -3.24
N GLY A 372 -8.69 2.33 -3.53
CA GLY A 372 -7.81 2.90 -2.51
C GLY A 372 -8.52 3.91 -1.61
N MET A 373 -9.38 4.77 -2.18
CA MET A 373 -10.24 5.68 -1.42
C MET A 373 -11.18 4.91 -0.48
N PHE A 374 -11.84 3.85 -0.97
CA PHE A 374 -12.68 3.00 -0.13
C PHE A 374 -11.90 2.34 1.01
N GLY A 375 -10.69 1.83 0.74
CA GLY A 375 -9.80 1.30 1.77
C GLY A 375 -9.40 2.34 2.82
N SER A 376 -9.12 3.57 2.39
CA SER A 376 -8.81 4.69 3.28
C SER A 376 -10.02 5.10 4.13
N ILE A 377 -11.22 5.17 3.55
CA ILE A 377 -12.46 5.44 4.29
C ILE A 377 -12.72 4.34 5.32
N GLY A 378 -12.56 3.07 4.95
CA GLY A 378 -12.66 1.94 5.88
C GLY A 378 -11.67 2.05 7.04
N SER A 379 -10.44 2.50 6.76
CA SER A 379 -9.41 2.70 7.79
C SER A 379 -9.75 3.82 8.75
N VAL A 380 -10.31 4.93 8.27
CA VAL A 380 -10.82 6.03 9.12
C VAL A 380 -11.98 5.52 9.99
N PHE A 381 -12.93 4.81 9.39
CA PHE A 381 -14.08 4.24 10.11
C PHE A 381 -13.63 3.31 11.23
N LEU A 382 -12.75 2.35 10.95
CA LEU A 382 -12.23 1.42 11.97
C LEU A 382 -11.45 2.18 13.06
N SER A 383 -10.62 3.15 12.71
CA SER A 383 -9.86 3.95 13.68
C SER A 383 -10.79 4.71 14.63
N LEU A 384 -11.84 5.35 14.12
CA LEU A 384 -12.83 6.03 14.95
C LEU A 384 -13.57 5.06 15.86
N PHE A 385 -14.00 3.91 15.32
CA PHE A 385 -14.68 2.87 16.10
C PHE A 385 -13.77 2.31 17.20
N VAL A 386 -12.55 1.92 16.85
CA VAL A 386 -11.57 1.35 17.77
C VAL A 386 -11.19 2.37 18.86
N GLN A 387 -10.82 3.60 18.46
CA GLN A 387 -10.34 4.60 19.42
C GLN A 387 -11.45 5.09 20.35
N LYS A 388 -12.61 5.48 19.80
CA LYS A 388 -13.64 6.15 20.59
C LYS A 388 -14.52 5.21 21.40
N ASN A 389 -14.78 4.00 20.92
CA ASN A 389 -15.74 3.10 21.55
C ASN A 389 -15.06 1.92 22.24
N LEU A 390 -14.19 1.19 21.52
CA LEU A 390 -13.65 -0.07 22.02
C LEU A 390 -12.54 0.17 23.07
N PHE A 391 -11.44 0.81 22.68
CA PHE A 391 -10.29 0.93 23.57
C PHE A 391 -10.52 1.86 24.74
N VAL A 392 -11.23 3.00 24.55
CA VAL A 392 -11.58 3.90 25.66
C VAL A 392 -12.45 3.19 26.68
N HIS A 393 -13.49 2.46 26.23
CA HIS A 393 -14.37 1.71 27.11
C HIS A 393 -13.61 0.66 27.93
N TYR A 394 -12.85 -0.23 27.27
CA TYR A 394 -12.17 -1.33 27.95
C TYR A 394 -10.97 -0.86 28.80
N ARG A 395 -10.32 0.26 28.46
CA ARG A 395 -9.34 0.88 29.34
C ARG A 395 -9.96 1.43 30.63
N ALA A 396 -11.12 2.09 30.51
CA ALA A 396 -11.81 2.64 31.67
C ALA A 396 -12.23 1.59 32.69
N ILE A 397 -12.53 0.37 32.24
CA ILE A 397 -12.88 -0.76 33.11
C ILE A 397 -11.71 -1.72 33.37
N HIS A 398 -10.47 -1.31 33.08
CA HIS A 398 -9.25 -2.11 33.25
C HIS A 398 -9.24 -3.49 32.56
N GLN A 399 -9.91 -3.61 31.41
CA GLN A 399 -10.02 -4.85 30.62
C GLN A 399 -9.49 -4.66 29.19
N ILE A 400 -8.38 -3.99 29.01
CA ILE A 400 -7.79 -3.68 27.69
C ILE A 400 -7.51 -4.95 26.86
N GLU A 401 -7.25 -6.07 27.50
CA GLU A 401 -7.06 -7.38 26.86
C GLU A 401 -8.26 -7.80 26.02
N THR A 402 -9.47 -7.55 26.52
CA THR A 402 -10.72 -7.84 25.82
C THR A 402 -10.85 -7.04 24.53
N ALA A 403 -10.41 -5.76 24.55
CA ALA A 403 -10.39 -4.95 23.32
C ALA A 403 -9.48 -5.53 22.25
N TYR A 404 -8.27 -5.97 22.62
CA TYR A 404 -7.37 -6.65 21.67
C TYR A 404 -7.91 -7.98 21.18
N TYR A 405 -8.53 -8.78 22.08
CA TYR A 405 -9.16 -10.03 21.67
C TYR A 405 -10.25 -9.82 20.61
N ILE A 406 -11.13 -8.84 20.83
CA ILE A 406 -12.18 -8.47 19.85
C ILE A 406 -11.54 -8.03 18.53
N MET A 407 -10.49 -7.20 18.58
CA MET A 407 -9.82 -6.73 17.37
C MET A 407 -9.14 -7.86 16.62
N PHE A 408 -8.47 -8.79 17.28
CA PHE A 408 -7.87 -9.95 16.62
C PHE A 408 -8.93 -10.87 16.00
N PHE A 409 -10.10 -10.99 16.62
CA PHE A 409 -11.23 -11.71 16.03
C PHE A 409 -11.73 -11.02 14.75
N VAL A 410 -11.89 -9.68 14.77
CA VAL A 410 -12.23 -8.89 13.58
C VAL A 410 -11.16 -9.04 12.49
N CYS A 411 -9.88 -8.96 12.85
CA CYS A 411 -8.78 -9.15 11.91
C CYS A 411 -8.82 -10.53 11.25
N GLY A 412 -9.04 -11.59 12.02
CA GLY A 412 -9.09 -12.97 11.51
C GLY A 412 -10.26 -13.22 10.57
N GLY A 413 -11.42 -12.59 10.81
CA GLY A 413 -12.63 -12.77 10.02
C GLY A 413 -12.73 -11.90 8.76
N ALA A 414 -12.11 -10.72 8.77
CA ALA A 414 -12.30 -9.71 7.73
C ALA A 414 -11.92 -10.18 6.31
N TYR A 415 -10.83 -10.95 6.19
CA TYR A 415 -10.35 -11.45 4.89
C TYR A 415 -11.23 -12.54 4.31
N LEU A 416 -11.73 -13.46 5.14
CA LEU A 416 -12.68 -14.47 4.70
C LEU A 416 -13.98 -13.82 4.25
N LEU A 417 -14.49 -12.85 5.00
CA LEU A 417 -15.67 -12.07 4.62
C LEU A 417 -15.45 -11.33 3.30
N ALA A 418 -14.32 -10.65 3.15
CA ALA A 418 -13.95 -9.96 1.92
C ALA A 418 -13.87 -10.92 0.74
N TRP A 419 -13.23 -12.10 0.92
CA TRP A 419 -13.13 -13.09 -0.12
C TRP A 419 -14.51 -13.65 -0.53
N CYS A 420 -15.37 -13.96 0.44
CA CYS A 420 -16.74 -14.42 0.18
C CYS A 420 -17.53 -13.37 -0.64
N ILE A 421 -17.54 -12.12 -0.21
CA ILE A 421 -18.24 -11.03 -0.93
C ILE A 421 -17.70 -10.90 -2.35
N MET A 422 -16.38 -10.84 -2.52
CA MET A 422 -15.75 -10.77 -3.84
C MET A 422 -16.10 -12.00 -4.69
N HIS A 423 -16.14 -13.19 -4.09
CA HIS A 423 -16.48 -14.41 -4.81
C HIS A 423 -17.90 -14.41 -5.32
N PHE A 424 -18.89 -13.97 -4.52
CA PHE A 424 -20.29 -13.88 -4.94
C PHE A 424 -20.52 -12.77 -5.95
N MET A 425 -19.85 -11.62 -5.83
CA MET A 425 -20.00 -10.51 -6.77
C MET A 425 -19.40 -10.83 -8.14
N ILE A 426 -18.24 -11.48 -8.17
CA ILE A 426 -17.50 -11.82 -9.39
C ILE A 426 -17.06 -13.30 -9.38
N PRO A 427 -18.00 -14.25 -9.55
CA PRO A 427 -17.69 -15.68 -9.54
C PRO A 427 -16.62 -16.07 -10.56
N LYS A 428 -16.69 -15.46 -11.75
CA LYS A 428 -15.69 -15.56 -12.81
C LYS A 428 -15.13 -14.16 -13.03
N MET A 429 -13.87 -13.92 -12.64
CA MET A 429 -13.18 -12.63 -12.84
C MET A 429 -12.96 -12.37 -14.34
N LYS A 430 -14.04 -12.03 -15.06
CA LYS A 430 -13.95 -11.69 -16.49
C LYS A 430 -13.46 -10.25 -16.67
N PRO A 431 -12.68 -9.98 -17.72
CA PRO A 431 -12.39 -8.61 -18.15
C PRO A 431 -13.68 -7.81 -18.36
N VAL A 432 -13.59 -6.52 -18.10
CA VAL A 432 -14.70 -5.58 -18.27
C VAL A 432 -14.73 -5.10 -19.72
N ASP A 433 -15.89 -5.16 -20.34
CA ASP A 433 -16.16 -4.55 -21.65
C ASP A 433 -16.51 -3.07 -21.44
N LEU A 434 -15.60 -2.15 -21.82
CA LEU A 434 -15.72 -0.71 -21.61
C LEU A 434 -16.23 0.02 -22.87
#